data_1ecf072aa0844e97e6806a20e8f6cbda
#
_entry.id   1ecf072aa0844e97e6806a20e8f6cbda
#
_cell.length_a   1.000
_cell.length_b   1.000
_cell.length_c   1.000
_cell.angle_alpha   90.00
_cell.angle_beta   90.00
_cell.angle_gamma   90.00
#
_symmetry.space_group_name_H-M   'P 1'
#
loop_
_entity.id
_entity.type
_entity.pdbx_description
1 polymer ?
#
loop_
_entity_poly.entity_id
_entity_poly.type
_entity_poly.pdbx_seq_one_letter_code
_entity_poly.pdbx_strand_id
1 'polypeptide(L)'
;MRTDLRLNSLDEVIPECERLLRSGYEMTGRWTLGQMCNHLRLTMDANMNGYPRWMTTLGLPLRPFLRKLALPRLMDGRSIKGVKTAGMFVPPSGLDDSEEVRKLEACIEDFARSTSPLHAHPGFGRMSHDEFGRFHAAHAAHHLSFLTLPVSTA
;
A
#
# COMPACT_ATOMS: atom_id res chain seq x y z
N MET A 1 -0.09 -14.34 9.13
CA MET A 1 -0.17 -13.66 7.81
C MET A 1 -1.17 -14.41 6.94
N ARG A 2 -2.14 -13.69 6.35
CA ARG A 2 -3.14 -14.25 5.43
C ARG A 2 -2.56 -14.32 4.02
N THR A 3 -2.23 -15.50 3.55
CA THR A 3 -1.60 -15.70 2.23
C THR A 3 -2.58 -15.63 1.06
N ASP A 4 -3.86 -15.69 1.35
CA ASP A 4 -5.00 -15.69 0.44
C ASP A 4 -5.63 -14.30 0.21
N LEU A 5 -5.26 -13.28 1.01
CA LEU A 5 -5.80 -11.94 0.82
C LEU A 5 -5.40 -11.38 -0.53
N ARG A 6 -6.39 -11.06 -1.34
CA ARG A 6 -6.27 -10.37 -2.62
C ARG A 6 -7.22 -9.19 -2.64
N LEU A 7 -6.74 -8.05 -3.09
CA LEU A 7 -7.54 -6.87 -3.38
C LEU A 7 -7.27 -6.50 -4.83
N ASN A 8 -8.30 -6.53 -5.64
CA ASN A 8 -8.19 -6.36 -7.09
C ASN A 8 -8.36 -4.89 -7.50
N SER A 9 -9.01 -4.11 -6.64
CA SER A 9 -9.23 -2.68 -6.82
C SER A 9 -9.08 -1.93 -5.51
N LEU A 10 -8.92 -0.60 -5.59
CA LEU A 10 -8.87 0.27 -4.41
C LEU A 10 -10.17 0.30 -3.63
N ASP A 11 -11.31 0.05 -4.29
CA ASP A 11 -12.63 0.01 -3.65
C ASP A 11 -12.76 -1.11 -2.60
N GLU A 12 -11.90 -2.13 -2.66
CA GLU A 12 -11.89 -3.24 -1.71
C GLU A 12 -11.04 -2.93 -0.46
N VAL A 13 -10.22 -1.87 -0.48
CA VAL A 13 -9.25 -1.57 0.60
C VAL A 13 -9.97 -1.11 1.87
N ILE A 14 -10.86 -0.13 1.75
CA ILE A 14 -11.56 0.43 2.92
C ILE A 14 -12.50 -0.58 3.56
N PRO A 15 -13.33 -1.33 2.81
CA PRO A 15 -14.15 -2.41 3.41
C PRO A 15 -13.33 -3.43 4.20
N GLU A 16 -12.13 -3.76 3.74
CA GLU A 16 -11.22 -4.66 4.47
C GLU A 16 -10.68 -4.02 5.75
N CYS A 17 -10.27 -2.74 5.72
CA CYS A 17 -9.84 -2.01 6.90
C CYS A 17 -10.97 -1.90 7.94
N GLU A 18 -12.18 -1.57 7.51
CA GLU A 18 -13.35 -1.51 8.39
C GLU A 18 -13.70 -2.86 9.00
N ARG A 19 -13.55 -3.95 8.22
CA ARG A 19 -13.74 -5.30 8.73
C ARG A 19 -12.78 -5.59 9.88
N LEU A 20 -11.51 -5.22 9.74
CA LEU A 20 -10.49 -5.37 10.79
C LEU A 20 -10.81 -4.49 12.01
N LEU A 21 -11.28 -3.26 11.82
CA LEU A 21 -11.71 -2.38 12.92
C LEU A 21 -12.88 -2.99 13.70
N ARG A 22 -13.92 -3.49 13.01
CA ARG A 22 -15.12 -4.02 13.65
C ARG A 22 -14.88 -5.34 14.39
N SER A 23 -14.07 -6.21 13.81
CA SER A 23 -13.82 -7.56 14.36
C SER A 23 -12.65 -7.62 15.33
N GLY A 24 -11.85 -6.54 15.42
CA GLY A 24 -10.53 -6.59 15.99
C GLY A 24 -9.55 -7.38 15.12
N TYR A 25 -8.28 -7.33 15.45
CA TYR A 25 -7.25 -8.05 14.72
C TYR A 25 -6.06 -8.43 15.60
N GLU A 26 -5.32 -9.45 15.17
CA GLU A 26 -4.02 -9.84 15.71
C GLU A 26 -2.92 -9.50 14.70
N MET A 27 -1.80 -8.96 15.18
CA MET A 27 -0.65 -8.63 14.35
C MET A 27 0.25 -9.85 14.19
N THR A 28 0.56 -10.23 12.95
CA THR A 28 1.64 -11.18 12.61
C THR A 28 2.88 -10.44 12.09
N GLY A 29 2.80 -9.13 11.94
CA GLY A 29 3.85 -8.19 11.55
C GLY A 29 4.18 -7.21 12.68
N ARG A 30 4.79 -6.08 12.29
CA ARG A 30 5.24 -5.04 13.24
C ARG A 30 4.34 -3.83 13.33
N TRP A 31 3.44 -3.64 12.36
CA TRP A 31 2.62 -2.44 12.23
C TRP A 31 1.18 -2.72 12.61
N THR A 32 0.56 -1.75 13.28
CA THR A 32 -0.88 -1.72 13.52
C THR A 32 -1.62 -1.39 12.23
N LEU A 33 -2.95 -1.50 12.24
CA LEU A 33 -3.80 -1.10 11.12
C LEU A 33 -3.57 0.38 10.76
N GLY A 34 -3.56 1.27 11.76
CA GLY A 34 -3.31 2.70 11.55
C GLY A 34 -1.95 2.96 10.92
N GLN A 35 -0.90 2.25 11.36
CA GLN A 35 0.41 2.37 10.74
C GLN A 35 0.42 1.89 9.28
N MET A 36 -0.28 0.80 8.97
CA MET A 36 -0.40 0.32 7.58
C MET A 36 -1.17 1.32 6.71
N CYS A 37 -2.28 1.85 7.19
CA CYS A 37 -3.06 2.87 6.49
C CYS A 37 -2.24 4.14 6.22
N ASN A 38 -1.48 4.60 7.22
CA ASN A 38 -0.58 5.74 7.08
C ASN A 38 0.49 5.50 5.99
N HIS A 39 1.14 4.33 6.04
CA HIS A 39 2.12 3.94 5.03
C HIS A 39 1.53 3.92 3.61
N LEU A 40 0.36 3.29 3.44
CA LEU A 40 -0.33 3.21 2.15
C LEU A 40 -0.69 4.59 1.62
N ARG A 41 -1.23 5.46 2.48
CA ARG A 41 -1.54 6.85 2.15
C ARG A 41 -0.28 7.61 1.70
N LEU A 42 0.82 7.54 2.45
CA LEU A 42 2.07 8.22 2.09
C LEU A 42 2.61 7.78 0.72
N THR A 43 2.50 6.49 0.40
CA THR A 43 2.95 5.98 -0.91
C THR A 43 2.03 6.43 -2.05
N MET A 44 0.73 6.54 -1.82
CA MET A 44 -0.25 7.03 -2.79
C MET A 44 -0.09 8.55 -2.99
N ASP A 45 0.05 9.31 -1.92
CA ASP A 45 0.35 10.74 -1.97
C ASP A 45 1.60 11.05 -2.80
N ALA A 46 2.65 10.24 -2.66
CA ALA A 46 3.86 10.42 -3.44
C ALA A 46 3.65 10.18 -4.95
N ASN A 47 2.71 9.34 -5.35
CA ASN A 47 2.33 9.19 -6.75
C ASN A 47 1.58 10.43 -7.29
N MET A 48 0.74 11.06 -6.47
CA MET A 48 -0.01 12.25 -6.86
C MET A 48 0.83 13.53 -6.81
N ASN A 49 1.66 13.67 -5.76
CA ASN A 49 2.36 14.91 -5.44
C ASN A 49 3.86 14.90 -5.74
N GLY A 50 4.42 13.73 -6.05
CA GLY A 50 5.82 13.55 -6.45
C GLY A 50 6.70 12.89 -5.39
N TYR A 51 7.72 12.24 -5.87
CA TYR A 51 8.77 11.61 -5.05
C TYR A 51 9.98 12.55 -4.92
N PRO A 52 10.75 12.45 -3.83
CA PRO A 52 12.02 13.14 -3.74
C PRO A 52 12.95 12.80 -4.91
N ARG A 53 13.65 13.82 -5.44
CA ARG A 53 14.50 13.67 -6.64
C ARG A 53 15.57 12.60 -6.49
N TRP A 54 16.19 12.47 -5.30
CA TRP A 54 17.20 11.45 -5.03
C TRP A 54 16.64 10.02 -5.22
N MET A 55 15.40 9.78 -4.79
CA MET A 55 14.76 8.47 -4.91
C MET A 55 14.47 8.10 -6.37
N THR A 56 14.01 9.07 -7.16
CA THR A 56 13.79 8.86 -8.59
C THR A 56 15.09 8.62 -9.34
N THR A 57 16.16 9.32 -9.00
CA THR A 57 17.48 9.20 -9.64
C THR A 57 18.11 7.84 -9.34
N LEU A 58 18.11 7.40 -8.06
CA LEU A 58 18.66 6.10 -7.68
C LEU A 58 17.86 4.91 -8.26
N GLY A 59 16.56 5.08 -8.47
CA GLY A 59 15.71 4.04 -9.06
C GLY A 59 15.92 3.84 -10.56
N LEU A 60 16.38 4.86 -11.29
CA LEU A 60 16.46 4.84 -12.76
C LEU A 60 17.16 3.61 -13.35
N PRO A 61 18.37 3.24 -12.93
CA PRO A 61 19.09 2.09 -13.54
C PRO A 61 18.42 0.76 -13.26
N LEU A 62 17.68 0.63 -12.16
CA LEU A 62 17.04 -0.61 -11.74
C LEU A 62 15.62 -0.79 -12.32
N ARG A 63 15.00 0.29 -12.83
CA ARG A 63 13.61 0.30 -13.31
C ARG A 63 13.28 -0.82 -14.32
N PRO A 64 14.06 -1.05 -15.40
CA PRO A 64 13.71 -2.08 -16.36
C PRO A 64 13.62 -3.47 -15.73
N PHE A 65 14.56 -3.76 -14.84
CA PHE A 65 14.62 -5.03 -14.13
C PHE A 65 13.47 -5.18 -13.12
N LEU A 66 13.25 -4.15 -12.28
CA LEU A 66 12.20 -4.16 -11.28
C LEU A 66 10.80 -4.20 -11.93
N ARG A 67 10.59 -3.43 -13.01
CA ARG A 67 9.32 -3.45 -13.77
C ARG A 67 9.04 -4.82 -14.35
N LYS A 68 10.03 -5.49 -14.91
CA LYS A 68 9.85 -6.79 -15.58
C LYS A 68 9.69 -7.96 -14.61
N LEU A 69 10.39 -7.94 -13.48
CA LEU A 69 10.45 -9.09 -12.56
C LEU A 69 9.69 -8.88 -11.26
N ALA A 70 9.75 -7.68 -10.69
CA ALA A 70 9.18 -7.40 -9.38
C ALA A 70 7.71 -6.97 -9.46
N LEU A 71 7.37 -6.08 -10.38
CA LEU A 71 6.02 -5.55 -10.50
C LEU A 71 4.96 -6.63 -10.77
N PRO A 72 5.13 -7.57 -11.72
CA PRO A 72 4.14 -8.63 -11.93
C PRO A 72 3.95 -9.50 -10.69
N ARG A 73 5.04 -9.86 -10.00
CA ARG A 73 4.96 -10.65 -8.77
C ARG A 73 4.19 -9.94 -7.67
N LEU A 74 4.42 -8.63 -7.52
CA LEU A 74 3.74 -7.82 -6.53
C LEU A 74 2.24 -7.73 -6.87
N MET A 75 1.89 -7.51 -8.13
CA MET A 75 0.50 -7.46 -8.60
C MET A 75 -0.22 -8.81 -8.48
N ASP A 76 0.50 -9.92 -8.55
CA ASP A 76 -0.02 -11.27 -8.28
C ASP A 76 -0.11 -11.58 -6.77
N GLY A 77 0.16 -10.60 -5.91
CA GLY A 77 0.12 -10.77 -4.46
C GLY A 77 1.28 -11.60 -3.90
N ARG A 78 2.35 -11.77 -4.68
CA ARG A 78 3.56 -12.46 -4.23
C ARG A 78 4.51 -11.43 -3.59
N SER A 79 4.57 -11.47 -2.28
CA SER A 79 5.45 -10.59 -1.51
C SER A 79 6.93 -10.76 -1.88
N ILE A 80 7.60 -9.65 -2.16
CA ILE A 80 9.05 -9.64 -2.32
C ILE A 80 9.65 -9.48 -0.91
N LYS A 81 10.21 -10.57 -0.38
CA LYS A 81 10.86 -10.55 0.93
C LYS A 81 12.14 -9.72 0.91
N GLY A 82 12.43 -9.05 2.02
CA GLY A 82 13.71 -8.35 2.22
C GLY A 82 13.81 -6.94 1.65
N VAL A 83 12.76 -6.40 1.04
CA VAL A 83 12.73 -4.98 0.65
C VAL A 83 12.46 -4.13 1.87
N LYS A 84 13.42 -3.27 2.22
CA LYS A 84 13.23 -2.31 3.32
C LYS A 84 12.42 -1.11 2.83
N THR A 85 11.44 -0.70 3.62
CA THR A 85 10.68 0.53 3.41
C THR A 85 11.62 1.73 3.54
N ALA A 86 11.58 2.65 2.59
CA ALA A 86 12.32 3.91 2.69
C ALA A 86 11.82 4.71 3.90
N GLY A 87 12.76 5.32 4.66
CA GLY A 87 12.46 5.95 5.95
C GLY A 87 11.30 6.94 5.93
N MET A 88 11.13 7.68 4.81
CA MET A 88 10.03 8.64 4.65
C MET A 88 8.63 7.99 4.58
N PHE A 89 8.54 6.72 4.30
CA PHE A 89 7.30 5.94 4.26
C PHE A 89 7.11 5.06 5.50
N VAL A 90 8.03 5.12 6.45
CA VAL A 90 7.88 4.40 7.72
C VAL A 90 6.92 5.18 8.61
N PRO A 91 5.79 4.60 9.01
CA PRO A 91 4.81 5.29 9.84
C PRO A 91 5.33 5.50 11.27
N PRO A 92 4.93 6.59 11.94
CA PRO A 92 5.21 6.76 13.36
C PRO A 92 4.46 5.75 14.21
N SER A 93 4.86 5.59 15.47
CA SER A 93 4.12 4.81 16.45
C SER A 93 2.95 5.60 17.03
N GLY A 94 1.95 4.90 17.62
CA GLY A 94 0.86 5.51 18.39
C GLY A 94 -0.23 6.16 17.52
N LEU A 95 -0.36 5.76 16.26
CA LEU A 95 -1.44 6.21 15.40
C LEU A 95 -2.77 5.56 15.79
N ASP A 96 -3.86 6.35 15.74
CA ASP A 96 -5.22 5.83 15.89
C ASP A 96 -5.68 5.13 14.61
N ASP A 97 -6.13 3.89 14.75
CA ASP A 97 -6.50 3.04 13.61
C ASP A 97 -7.70 3.64 12.85
N SER A 98 -8.73 4.10 13.56
CA SER A 98 -9.95 4.63 12.93
C SER A 98 -9.67 5.95 12.20
N GLU A 99 -8.82 6.78 12.77
CA GLU A 99 -8.43 8.06 12.15
C GLU A 99 -7.62 7.83 10.88
N GLU A 100 -6.65 6.89 10.90
CA GLU A 100 -5.81 6.63 9.74
C GLU A 100 -6.58 5.88 8.62
N VAL A 101 -7.58 5.05 8.96
CA VAL A 101 -8.49 4.47 7.96
C VAL A 101 -9.27 5.58 7.23
N ARG A 102 -9.84 6.55 7.95
CA ARG A 102 -10.54 7.70 7.33
C ARG A 102 -9.62 8.55 6.44
N LYS A 103 -8.37 8.77 6.88
CA LYS A 103 -7.38 9.49 6.05
C LYS A 103 -7.00 8.73 4.79
N LEU A 104 -6.88 7.41 4.87
CA LEU A 104 -6.61 6.56 3.71
C LEU A 104 -7.80 6.58 2.75
N GLU A 105 -9.04 6.51 3.25
CA GLU A 105 -10.25 6.62 2.45
C GLU A 105 -10.27 7.91 1.65
N ALA A 106 -10.08 9.06 2.32
CA ALA A 106 -10.01 10.36 1.65
C ALA A 106 -8.92 10.40 0.56
N CYS A 107 -7.75 9.81 0.84
CA CYS A 107 -6.65 9.72 -0.14
C CYS A 107 -7.01 8.85 -1.35
N ILE A 108 -7.72 7.73 -1.16
CA ILE A 108 -8.21 6.86 -2.24
C ILE A 108 -9.23 7.63 -3.11
N GLU A 109 -10.13 8.39 -2.49
CA GLU A 109 -11.07 9.23 -3.22
C GLU A 109 -10.37 10.33 -4.03
N ASP A 110 -9.36 10.99 -3.45
CA ASP A 110 -8.58 12.00 -4.16
C ASP A 110 -7.81 11.39 -5.33
N PHE A 111 -7.24 10.21 -5.14
CA PHE A 111 -6.61 9.45 -6.22
C PHE A 111 -7.61 9.13 -7.33
N ALA A 112 -8.79 8.62 -7.00
CA ALA A 112 -9.83 8.28 -7.98
C ALA A 112 -10.33 9.50 -8.78
N ARG A 113 -10.41 10.67 -8.14
CA ARG A 113 -10.82 11.94 -8.80
C ARG A 113 -9.69 12.62 -9.58
N SER A 114 -8.45 12.20 -9.36
CA SER A 114 -7.29 12.86 -9.97
C SER A 114 -7.26 12.66 -11.48
N THR A 115 -7.28 13.76 -12.23
CA THR A 115 -7.08 13.80 -13.68
C THR A 115 -5.67 14.22 -14.07
N SER A 116 -4.87 14.63 -13.09
CA SER A 116 -3.48 15.05 -13.32
C SER A 116 -2.58 13.83 -13.60
N PRO A 117 -1.55 13.99 -14.45
CA PRO A 117 -0.58 12.94 -14.66
C PRO A 117 0.10 12.52 -13.36
N LEU A 118 0.07 11.24 -13.05
CA LEU A 118 0.73 10.69 -11.87
C LEU A 118 2.25 10.68 -12.03
N HIS A 119 2.96 10.90 -10.94
CA HIS A 119 4.42 10.85 -10.91
C HIS A 119 4.93 9.41 -11.07
N ALA A 120 5.98 9.25 -11.87
CA ALA A 120 6.59 7.95 -12.12
C ALA A 120 7.12 7.33 -10.82
N HIS A 121 6.75 6.07 -10.57
CA HIS A 121 7.27 5.34 -9.41
C HIS A 121 8.79 5.17 -9.50
N PRO A 122 9.54 5.40 -8.42
CA PRO A 122 11.02 5.32 -8.44
C PRO A 122 11.55 4.01 -9.02
N GLY A 123 10.98 2.87 -8.62
CA GLY A 123 11.44 1.55 -9.06
C GLY A 123 10.72 0.99 -10.30
N PHE A 124 9.49 1.43 -10.60
CA PHE A 124 8.69 0.84 -11.69
C PHE A 124 8.46 1.79 -12.87
N GLY A 125 8.78 3.07 -12.69
CA GLY A 125 8.64 4.06 -13.75
C GLY A 125 7.19 4.53 -13.94
N ARG A 126 6.87 4.95 -15.16
CA ARG A 126 5.52 5.43 -15.51
C ARG A 126 4.55 4.26 -15.60
N MET A 127 3.39 4.45 -15.02
CA MET A 127 2.23 3.56 -15.10
C MET A 127 0.99 4.40 -15.43
N SER A 128 -0.02 3.79 -16.05
CA SER A 128 -1.32 4.43 -16.20
C SER A 128 -2.02 4.59 -14.84
N HIS A 129 -3.08 5.38 -14.80
CA HIS A 129 -3.90 5.54 -13.59
C HIS A 129 -4.43 4.18 -13.11
N ASP A 130 -4.94 3.36 -14.01
CA ASP A 130 -5.45 2.01 -13.70
C ASP A 130 -4.35 1.05 -13.23
N GLU A 131 -3.16 1.12 -13.83
CA GLU A 131 -2.01 0.33 -13.37
C GLU A 131 -1.59 0.73 -11.95
N PHE A 132 -1.58 2.03 -11.63
CA PHE A 132 -1.32 2.51 -10.27
C PHE A 132 -2.42 2.08 -9.31
N GLY A 133 -3.70 2.16 -9.69
CA GLY A 133 -4.81 1.69 -8.85
C GLY A 133 -4.66 0.22 -8.46
N ARG A 134 -4.38 -0.66 -9.43
CA ARG A 134 -4.12 -2.08 -9.17
C ARG A 134 -2.85 -2.31 -8.33
N PHE A 135 -1.80 -1.53 -8.59
CA PHE A 135 -0.57 -1.58 -7.80
C PHE A 135 -0.82 -1.24 -6.33
N HIS A 136 -1.55 -0.15 -6.06
CA HIS A 136 -1.87 0.26 -4.69
C HIS A 136 -2.82 -0.74 -4.00
N ALA A 137 -3.77 -1.34 -4.70
CA ALA A 137 -4.62 -2.40 -4.17
C ALA A 137 -3.80 -3.64 -3.78
N ALA A 138 -2.91 -4.09 -4.64
CA ALA A 138 -2.00 -5.21 -4.35
C ALA A 138 -1.03 -4.90 -3.20
N HIS A 139 -0.55 -3.66 -3.11
CA HIS A 139 0.29 -3.17 -2.02
C HIS A 139 -0.48 -3.14 -0.69
N ALA A 140 -1.73 -2.69 -0.70
CA ALA A 140 -2.61 -2.75 0.45
C ALA A 140 -2.87 -4.19 0.90
N ALA A 141 -3.19 -5.10 -0.03
CA ALA A 141 -3.37 -6.52 0.28
C ALA A 141 -2.12 -7.11 0.95
N HIS A 142 -0.93 -6.77 0.45
CA HIS A 142 0.32 -7.21 1.07
C HIS A 142 0.43 -6.76 2.53
N HIS A 143 0.26 -5.48 2.83
CA HIS A 143 0.36 -4.96 4.20
C HIS A 143 -0.75 -5.49 5.10
N LEU A 144 -2.02 -5.42 4.67
CA LEU A 144 -3.16 -5.89 5.45
C LEU A 144 -3.14 -7.41 5.69
N SER A 145 -2.41 -8.18 4.88
CA SER A 145 -2.23 -9.62 5.09
C SER A 145 -1.53 -9.98 6.41
N PHE A 146 -0.80 -9.04 7.00
CA PHE A 146 -0.15 -9.23 8.31
C PHE A 146 -1.10 -9.04 9.49
N LEU A 147 -2.36 -8.65 9.25
CA LEU A 147 -3.41 -8.59 10.26
C LEU A 147 -4.36 -9.76 10.07
N THR A 148 -4.54 -10.55 11.11
CA THR A 148 -5.44 -11.72 11.12
C THR A 148 -6.63 -11.46 12.03
N LEU A 149 -7.78 -12.00 11.69
CA LEU A 149 -8.93 -11.95 12.60
C LEU A 149 -8.64 -12.82 13.82
N PRO A 150 -9.11 -12.41 15.02
CA PRO A 150 -9.06 -13.26 16.19
C PRO A 150 -9.75 -14.61 15.90
N VAL A 151 -9.15 -15.69 16.36
CA VAL A 151 -9.81 -17.00 16.30
C VAL A 151 -11.01 -16.95 17.27
N SER A 152 -12.23 -17.09 16.74
CA SER A 152 -13.42 -17.21 17.58
C SER A 152 -13.28 -18.49 18.41
N THR A 153 -12.92 -18.34 19.68
CA THR A 153 -13.07 -19.44 20.65
C THR A 153 -14.56 -19.56 20.95
N ALA A 154 -15.22 -20.46 20.21
CA ALA A 154 -16.57 -20.89 20.53
C ALA A 154 -16.55 -21.75 21.81
#